data_bd03922f29b0ab7c9e71de348a37dba3
#
_entry.id   bd03922f29b0ab7c9e71de348a37dba3
#
_cell.length_a   1.000
_cell.length_b   1.000
_cell.length_c   1.000
_cell.angle_alpha   90.00
_cell.angle_beta   90.00
_cell.angle_gamma   90.00
#
_symmetry.space_group_name_H-M   'P 1'
#
loop_
_entity.id
_entity.type
_entity.pdbx_description
1 polymer ?
#
loop_
_entity_poly.entity_id
_entity_poly.type
_entity_poly.pdbx_seq_one_letter_code
_entity_poly.pdbx_strand_id
1 'polypeptide(L)'
;MLTRIKIENFKKLECISFPLSSSVVIIGPNNSGKSTIFQALCLWEIGVKSYISAYQRNDLNRQGAVTINRRDLLNSPISDARFLWKNKKVTKKNERKSGQTPIPLMIELEGDKNGKKWKSKVEFTFSNAESFSCKLVSGLQDLMNLYEHDNGIHFGFLQPMSGISTSEDKLTQGSIDRKLGEGKTAEVLRNICYEILYPEVKPREIVDTEKNWKQLRDVVKLMFGAELKKPEFIKSTGLISLEYMEDNIQYDISSGGRGFQQTLLLFAYMFANPNTVLLLDEPDAHLEVIRQRESFQFINEIAEAANSQLLIASHSEVVLNEAAKSSDIVALIENQAISLNVSSKNQSIKYIQKALTDIGWEKYYLARAKGHVLYLEGTTDREMLLKFANKLNHEVEPLLRGANIDYTDNNVPKTAVANFVALKEIFPELKGLALFDRIDKNVEDIKPLKVLYWKKRELENYFARPALLLRHAKLLQMRYSKFSQNQLEEKMQSAIKKYTIPAYLEDLNDDWWDNAKLSDEWLDKIFPEFYKQLDIPQDFYKRDYYQLISLLDKDDIPGEVSEKLDAIYDVLKAF
;
A
#
# COMPACT_ATOMS: atom_id res chain seq x y z
N MET A 1 23.64 -11.78 11.75
CA MET A 1 22.73 -10.78 11.14
C MET A 1 23.08 -10.61 9.68
N LEU A 2 22.10 -10.53 8.78
CA LEU A 2 22.32 -10.18 7.38
C LEU A 2 22.59 -8.67 7.27
N THR A 3 23.54 -8.30 6.41
CA THR A 3 23.91 -6.89 6.19
C THR A 3 23.63 -6.42 4.77
N ARG A 4 23.49 -7.34 3.81
CA ARG A 4 23.17 -7.01 2.42
C ARG A 4 22.54 -8.19 1.68
N ILE A 5 21.65 -7.87 0.76
CA ILE A 5 21.05 -8.80 -0.20
C ILE A 5 21.25 -8.31 -1.62
N LYS A 6 21.50 -9.27 -2.56
CA LYS A 6 21.45 -9.04 -4.00
C LYS A 6 20.76 -10.23 -4.66
N ILE A 7 19.77 -9.95 -5.51
CA ILE A 7 18.98 -10.94 -6.24
C ILE A 7 19.00 -10.60 -7.72
N GLU A 8 19.26 -11.58 -8.58
CA GLU A 8 19.27 -11.44 -10.03
C GLU A 8 18.41 -12.52 -10.70
N ASN A 9 17.59 -12.13 -11.67
CA ASN A 9 16.75 -13.00 -12.51
C ASN A 9 15.71 -13.85 -11.75
N PHE A 10 15.18 -13.37 -10.64
CA PHE A 10 14.20 -14.11 -9.85
C PHE A 10 12.78 -13.58 -10.03
N LYS A 11 11.88 -14.39 -10.61
CA LYS A 11 10.46 -14.05 -10.84
C LYS A 11 10.30 -12.69 -11.54
N LYS A 12 9.86 -11.66 -10.81
CA LYS A 12 9.74 -10.29 -11.31
C LYS A 12 11.04 -9.51 -11.25
N LEU A 13 11.93 -9.87 -10.33
CA LEU A 13 13.13 -9.12 -10.03
C LEU A 13 14.19 -9.37 -11.10
N GLU A 14 14.67 -8.30 -11.73
CA GLU A 14 15.78 -8.37 -12.68
C GLU A 14 17.12 -8.35 -11.97
N CYS A 15 17.36 -7.27 -11.25
CA CYS A 15 18.53 -7.10 -10.41
C CYS A 15 18.19 -6.09 -9.31
N ILE A 16 18.16 -6.54 -8.07
CA ILE A 16 18.00 -5.67 -6.91
C ILE A 16 19.14 -5.90 -5.92
N SER A 17 19.56 -4.85 -5.25
CA SER A 17 20.55 -4.92 -4.18
C SER A 17 20.33 -3.78 -3.19
N PHE A 18 20.29 -4.11 -1.90
CA PHE A 18 20.14 -3.12 -0.83
C PHE A 18 20.77 -3.62 0.47
N PRO A 19 21.18 -2.68 1.35
CA PRO A 19 21.68 -3.02 2.68
C PRO A 19 20.53 -3.48 3.59
N LEU A 20 20.87 -4.26 4.61
CA LEU A 20 19.97 -4.74 5.65
C LEU A 20 20.51 -4.37 7.02
N SER A 21 19.64 -3.91 7.92
CA SER A 21 19.90 -3.68 9.35
C SER A 21 19.12 -4.67 10.22
N SER A 22 19.06 -4.42 11.53
CA SER A 22 18.30 -5.25 12.48
C SER A 22 16.80 -5.29 12.20
N SER A 23 16.23 -4.18 11.71
CA SER A 23 14.84 -4.06 11.33
C SER A 23 14.73 -3.31 10.00
N VAL A 24 14.14 -3.94 8.99
CA VAL A 24 13.94 -3.37 7.65
C VAL A 24 12.49 -3.53 7.23
N VAL A 25 11.87 -2.44 6.82
CA VAL A 25 10.52 -2.45 6.26
C VAL A 25 10.59 -2.24 4.75
N ILE A 26 10.14 -3.24 4.00
CA ILE A 26 10.07 -3.21 2.54
C ILE A 26 8.69 -2.74 2.15
N ILE A 27 8.62 -1.60 1.50
CA ILE A 27 7.37 -0.98 1.09
C ILE A 27 7.25 -0.93 -0.44
N GLY A 28 6.04 -0.92 -0.90
CA GLY A 28 5.73 -0.86 -2.35
C GLY A 28 4.30 -1.27 -2.63
N PRO A 29 3.78 -0.96 -3.81
CA PRO A 29 2.43 -1.34 -4.21
C PRO A 29 2.26 -2.87 -4.25
N ASN A 30 0.99 -3.30 -4.31
CA ASN A 30 0.69 -4.71 -4.52
C ASN A 30 1.37 -5.19 -5.80
N ASN A 31 1.91 -6.41 -5.75
CA ASN A 31 2.62 -6.99 -6.87
C ASN A 31 3.96 -6.31 -7.24
N SER A 32 4.55 -5.46 -6.38
CA SER A 32 5.89 -4.86 -6.60
C SER A 32 7.05 -5.85 -6.45
N GLY A 33 6.82 -7.00 -5.83
CA GLY A 33 7.85 -8.02 -5.58
C GLY A 33 8.31 -8.12 -4.12
N LYS A 34 7.61 -7.50 -3.15
CA LYS A 34 7.94 -7.60 -1.71
C LYS A 34 8.07 -9.04 -1.25
N SER A 35 7.01 -9.83 -1.37
CA SER A 35 7.01 -11.27 -1.02
C SER A 35 8.00 -12.08 -1.88
N THR A 36 8.30 -11.62 -3.09
CA THR A 36 9.30 -12.26 -3.96
C THR A 36 10.71 -12.19 -3.34
N ILE A 37 11.06 -11.11 -2.64
CA ILE A 37 12.34 -11.01 -1.92
C ILE A 37 12.40 -12.09 -0.82
N PHE A 38 11.34 -12.26 -0.04
CA PHE A 38 11.27 -13.28 1.01
C PHE A 38 11.39 -14.69 0.44
N GLN A 39 10.72 -14.95 -0.66
CA GLN A 39 10.83 -16.23 -1.38
C GLN A 39 12.24 -16.50 -1.91
N ALA A 40 12.98 -15.45 -2.32
CA ALA A 40 14.38 -15.59 -2.72
C ALA A 40 15.29 -15.94 -1.53
N LEU A 41 15.06 -15.36 -0.35
CA LEU A 41 15.78 -15.71 0.88
C LEU A 41 15.53 -17.17 1.28
N CYS A 42 14.29 -17.63 1.25
CA CYS A 42 13.95 -19.05 1.49
C CYS A 42 14.58 -19.99 0.45
N LEU A 43 14.62 -19.58 -0.83
CA LEU A 43 15.28 -20.37 -1.88
C LEU A 43 16.79 -20.46 -1.64
N TRP A 44 17.42 -19.36 -1.21
CA TRP A 44 18.85 -19.35 -0.85
C TRP A 44 19.12 -20.35 0.29
N GLU A 45 18.29 -20.35 1.34
CA GLU A 45 18.44 -21.27 2.49
C GLU A 45 18.37 -22.75 2.05
N ILE A 46 17.35 -23.10 1.25
CA ILE A 46 17.19 -24.46 0.70
C ILE A 46 18.42 -24.83 -0.14
N GLY A 47 18.87 -23.90 -1.00
CA GLY A 47 20.03 -24.11 -1.86
C GLY A 47 21.30 -24.36 -1.08
N VAL A 48 21.58 -23.54 -0.07
CA VAL A 48 22.78 -23.67 0.78
C VAL A 48 22.74 -24.95 1.61
N LYS A 49 21.63 -25.26 2.28
CA LYS A 49 21.48 -26.49 3.07
C LYS A 49 21.69 -27.74 2.21
N SER A 50 21.07 -27.80 1.04
CA SER A 50 21.21 -28.92 0.10
C SER A 50 22.64 -29.03 -0.40
N TYR A 51 23.27 -27.90 -0.74
CA TYR A 51 24.65 -27.87 -1.22
C TYR A 51 25.65 -28.33 -0.17
N ILE A 52 25.59 -27.81 1.06
CA ILE A 52 26.49 -28.20 2.18
C ILE A 52 26.34 -29.69 2.48
N SER A 53 25.09 -30.19 2.57
CA SER A 53 24.83 -31.60 2.82
C SER A 53 25.38 -32.52 1.72
N ALA A 54 25.27 -32.11 0.45
CA ALA A 54 25.83 -32.87 -0.67
C ALA A 54 27.37 -32.79 -0.70
N TYR A 55 27.93 -31.61 -0.39
CA TYR A 55 29.37 -31.43 -0.31
C TYR A 55 30.00 -32.31 0.77
N GLN A 56 29.43 -32.36 1.96
CA GLN A 56 29.91 -33.20 3.08
C GLN A 56 29.83 -34.70 2.78
N ARG A 57 28.86 -35.11 1.93
CA ARG A 57 28.70 -36.52 1.48
C ARG A 57 29.47 -36.87 0.21
N ASN A 58 30.21 -35.90 -0.37
CA ASN A 58 30.83 -36.03 -1.70
C ASN A 58 29.84 -36.38 -2.83
N ASP A 59 28.62 -35.83 -2.76
CA ASP A 59 27.48 -36.19 -3.62
C ASP A 59 27.17 -35.07 -4.65
N LEU A 60 28.12 -34.17 -4.89
CA LEU A 60 27.99 -33.13 -5.93
C LEU A 60 28.15 -33.76 -7.33
N ASN A 61 27.36 -33.28 -8.28
CA ASN A 61 27.48 -33.70 -9.67
C ASN A 61 28.81 -33.27 -10.30
N ARG A 62 29.08 -33.71 -11.56
CA ARG A 62 30.32 -33.39 -12.31
C ARG A 62 30.56 -31.88 -12.50
N GLN A 63 29.53 -31.03 -12.34
CA GLN A 63 29.61 -29.58 -12.45
C GLN A 63 29.80 -28.90 -11.09
N GLY A 64 29.92 -29.68 -10.01
CA GLY A 64 30.03 -29.19 -8.64
C GLY A 64 28.74 -28.53 -8.16
N ALA A 65 27.59 -29.09 -8.51
CA ALA A 65 26.26 -28.61 -8.15
C ALA A 65 25.39 -29.72 -7.55
N VAL A 66 24.37 -29.38 -6.81
CA VAL A 66 23.33 -30.28 -6.28
C VAL A 66 22.01 -30.06 -7.02
N THR A 67 21.24 -31.11 -7.25
CA THR A 67 19.90 -31.01 -7.83
C THR A 67 18.86 -30.76 -6.74
N ILE A 68 17.98 -29.80 -6.96
CA ILE A 68 16.85 -29.45 -6.09
C ILE A 68 15.56 -29.73 -6.86
N ASN A 69 14.61 -30.39 -6.20
CA ASN A 69 13.28 -30.63 -6.77
C ASN A 69 12.37 -29.43 -6.43
N ARG A 70 11.49 -29.04 -7.37
CA ARG A 70 10.53 -27.93 -7.12
C ARG A 70 9.58 -28.23 -5.95
N ARG A 71 9.37 -29.49 -5.61
CA ARG A 71 8.52 -29.90 -4.47
C ARG A 71 9.16 -29.61 -3.12
N ASP A 72 10.48 -29.37 -3.09
CA ASP A 72 11.21 -28.98 -1.88
C ASP A 72 11.02 -27.49 -1.57
N LEU A 73 10.44 -26.73 -2.50
CA LEU A 73 10.17 -25.29 -2.35
C LEU A 73 8.88 -25.03 -1.58
N LEU A 74 8.87 -25.33 -0.29
CA LEU A 74 7.68 -25.17 0.55
C LEU A 74 7.16 -23.72 0.56
N ASN A 75 8.05 -22.74 0.70
CA ASN A 75 7.71 -21.32 0.79
C ASN A 75 7.46 -20.64 -0.58
N SER A 76 7.55 -21.37 -1.68
CA SER A 76 7.31 -20.84 -3.02
C SER A 76 6.82 -21.95 -3.95
N PRO A 77 5.65 -22.56 -3.69
CA PRO A 77 5.14 -23.66 -4.51
C PRO A 77 4.93 -23.19 -5.95
N ILE A 78 5.48 -23.93 -6.91
CA ILE A 78 5.39 -23.65 -8.35
C ILE A 78 5.02 -24.91 -9.11
N SER A 79 4.28 -24.76 -10.20
CA SER A 79 3.89 -25.88 -11.07
C SER A 79 4.98 -26.31 -12.04
N ASP A 80 5.94 -25.42 -12.33
CA ASP A 80 7.07 -25.65 -13.24
C ASP A 80 8.26 -24.79 -12.75
N ALA A 81 9.45 -25.37 -12.70
CA ALA A 81 10.66 -24.68 -12.23
C ALA A 81 10.99 -23.40 -13.01
N ARG A 82 10.61 -23.30 -14.30
CA ARG A 82 10.79 -22.08 -15.10
C ARG A 82 10.16 -20.82 -14.50
N PHE A 83 9.13 -20.96 -13.67
CA PHE A 83 8.49 -19.82 -13.00
C PHE A 83 9.38 -19.12 -11.98
N LEU A 84 10.53 -19.70 -11.61
CA LEU A 84 11.52 -19.02 -10.78
C LEU A 84 12.30 -17.97 -11.58
N TRP A 85 12.46 -18.14 -12.89
CA TRP A 85 13.23 -17.20 -13.74
C TRP A 85 12.37 -16.04 -14.24
N LYS A 86 12.99 -14.86 -14.33
CA LYS A 86 12.33 -13.68 -14.90
C LYS A 86 11.82 -13.98 -16.31
N ASN A 87 10.55 -13.67 -16.55
CA ASN A 87 9.86 -13.91 -17.83
C ASN A 87 9.96 -15.36 -18.35
N LYS A 88 10.21 -16.34 -17.44
CA LYS A 88 10.46 -17.75 -17.77
C LYS A 88 11.65 -17.98 -18.69
N LYS A 89 12.54 -16.98 -18.80
CA LYS A 89 13.74 -17.05 -19.65
C LYS A 89 14.86 -17.80 -18.94
N VAL A 90 15.08 -19.06 -19.31
CA VAL A 90 16.10 -19.94 -18.72
C VAL A 90 17.36 -20.04 -19.60
N THR A 91 17.29 -19.60 -20.87
CA THR A 91 18.43 -19.63 -21.82
C THR A 91 18.45 -18.38 -22.68
N LYS A 92 19.64 -18.05 -23.21
CA LYS A 92 19.87 -17.03 -24.25
C LYS A 92 20.63 -17.61 -25.43
N LYS A 93 20.41 -17.10 -26.65
CA LYS A 93 21.19 -17.46 -27.81
C LYS A 93 22.65 -17.01 -27.61
N ASN A 94 23.58 -17.89 -27.96
CA ASN A 94 24.99 -17.54 -27.93
C ASN A 94 25.36 -16.85 -29.27
N GLU A 95 25.79 -15.59 -29.21
CA GLU A 95 26.13 -14.79 -30.41
C GLU A 95 27.41 -15.31 -31.14
N ARG A 96 28.24 -16.08 -30.44
CA ARG A 96 29.55 -16.54 -30.95
C ARG A 96 29.64 -18.05 -31.29
N LYS A 97 28.64 -18.86 -30.85
CA LYS A 97 28.56 -20.30 -31.07
C LYS A 97 27.12 -20.71 -31.36
N SER A 98 26.94 -21.70 -32.26
CA SER A 98 25.62 -22.30 -32.43
C SER A 98 25.23 -23.04 -31.13
N GLY A 99 24.29 -22.47 -30.37
CA GLY A 99 23.81 -23.05 -29.11
C GLY A 99 23.11 -22.05 -28.19
N GLN A 100 22.50 -22.58 -27.13
CA GLN A 100 21.88 -21.78 -26.08
C GLN A 100 22.75 -21.81 -24.82
N THR A 101 22.92 -20.66 -24.19
CA THR A 101 23.62 -20.54 -22.90
C THR A 101 22.58 -20.41 -21.80
N PRO A 102 22.67 -21.15 -20.69
CA PRO A 102 21.79 -20.97 -19.54
C PRO A 102 21.87 -19.54 -18.99
N ILE A 103 20.72 -19.02 -18.56
CA ILE A 103 20.64 -17.77 -17.80
C ILE A 103 20.52 -18.17 -16.32
N PRO A 104 21.52 -17.90 -15.49
CA PRO A 104 21.45 -18.25 -14.08
C PRO A 104 20.52 -17.30 -13.32
N LEU A 105 19.87 -17.80 -12.30
CA LEU A 105 19.28 -17.04 -11.21
C LEU A 105 20.33 -16.97 -10.11
N MET A 106 20.60 -15.79 -9.58
CA MET A 106 21.64 -15.60 -8.57
C MET A 106 21.10 -14.91 -7.33
N ILE A 107 21.51 -15.42 -6.16
CA ILE A 107 21.21 -14.82 -4.87
C ILE A 107 22.53 -14.70 -4.10
N GLU A 108 22.85 -13.47 -3.70
CA GLU A 108 24.05 -13.16 -2.92
C GLU A 108 23.63 -12.53 -1.60
N LEU A 109 24.13 -13.09 -0.50
CA LEU A 109 23.92 -12.56 0.83
C LEU A 109 25.26 -12.24 1.49
N GLU A 110 25.27 -11.13 2.23
CA GLU A 110 26.35 -10.76 3.13
C GLU A 110 25.81 -10.64 4.55
N GLY A 111 26.62 -10.96 5.54
CA GLY A 111 26.24 -10.85 6.93
C GLY A 111 27.43 -10.66 7.86
N ASP A 112 27.09 -10.42 9.12
CA ASP A 112 28.04 -10.38 10.22
C ASP A 112 27.53 -11.29 11.33
N LYS A 113 28.41 -12.14 11.87
CA LYS A 113 28.13 -12.97 13.03
C LYS A 113 29.28 -12.85 14.01
N ASN A 114 28.99 -12.26 15.18
CA ASN A 114 29.97 -12.04 16.24
C ASN A 114 31.23 -11.27 15.76
N GLY A 115 31.04 -10.24 14.88
CA GLY A 115 32.13 -9.45 14.31
C GLY A 115 32.87 -10.11 13.14
N LYS A 116 32.49 -11.33 12.75
CA LYS A 116 33.04 -12.02 11.57
C LYS A 116 32.10 -11.79 10.37
N LYS A 117 32.58 -11.04 9.40
CA LYS A 117 31.86 -10.82 8.15
C LYS A 117 31.92 -12.07 7.29
N TRP A 118 30.82 -12.41 6.65
CA TRP A 118 30.71 -13.51 5.72
C TRP A 118 29.95 -13.06 4.46
N LYS A 119 30.21 -13.75 3.36
CA LYS A 119 29.57 -13.51 2.08
C LYS A 119 29.36 -14.81 1.35
N SER A 120 28.18 -15.00 0.75
CA SER A 120 27.90 -16.16 -0.07
C SER A 120 27.17 -15.77 -1.35
N LYS A 121 27.47 -16.48 -2.44
CA LYS A 121 26.79 -16.34 -3.71
C LYS A 121 26.36 -17.71 -4.22
N VAL A 122 25.07 -17.86 -4.43
CA VAL A 122 24.45 -19.10 -4.93
C VAL A 122 23.91 -18.87 -6.33
N GLU A 123 24.16 -19.79 -7.22
CA GLU A 123 23.67 -19.81 -8.59
C GLU A 123 22.71 -20.99 -8.76
N PHE A 124 21.55 -20.70 -9.34
CA PHE A 124 20.59 -21.72 -9.74
C PHE A 124 20.50 -21.77 -11.26
N THR A 125 20.53 -22.98 -11.83
CA THR A 125 20.43 -23.23 -13.27
C THR A 125 19.29 -24.20 -13.55
N PHE A 126 18.43 -23.85 -14.51
CA PHE A 126 17.29 -24.66 -14.90
C PHE A 126 17.74 -26.00 -15.51
N SER A 127 17.14 -27.11 -15.06
CA SER A 127 17.37 -28.44 -15.63
C SER A 127 16.15 -28.92 -16.41
N ASN A 128 14.98 -28.97 -15.77
CA ASN A 128 13.69 -29.37 -16.38
C ASN A 128 12.51 -28.79 -15.54
N ALA A 129 11.27 -29.11 -15.94
CA ALA A 129 10.08 -28.59 -15.26
C ALA A 129 9.99 -28.98 -13.77
N GLU A 130 10.58 -30.12 -13.38
CA GLU A 130 10.52 -30.66 -12.01
C GLU A 130 11.73 -30.29 -11.15
N SER A 131 12.86 -29.88 -11.77
CA SER A 131 14.12 -29.68 -11.06
C SER A 131 15.03 -28.62 -11.66
N PHE A 132 15.91 -28.12 -10.82
CA PHE A 132 16.98 -27.17 -11.16
C PHE A 132 18.22 -27.50 -10.34
N SER A 133 19.39 -27.10 -10.82
CA SER A 133 20.64 -27.28 -10.11
C SER A 133 21.00 -26.05 -9.28
N CYS A 134 21.63 -26.27 -8.14
CA CYS A 134 22.15 -25.24 -7.24
C CYS A 134 23.66 -25.40 -7.09
N LYS A 135 24.39 -24.33 -7.28
CA LYS A 135 25.85 -24.26 -7.12
C LYS A 135 26.23 -23.10 -6.22
N LEU A 136 27.07 -23.37 -5.24
CA LEU A 136 27.69 -22.32 -4.45
C LEU A 136 28.90 -21.77 -5.21
N VAL A 137 28.80 -20.50 -5.66
CA VAL A 137 29.84 -19.82 -6.45
C VAL A 137 30.96 -19.28 -5.56
N SER A 138 30.61 -18.80 -4.36
CA SER A 138 31.56 -18.30 -3.38
C SER A 138 31.02 -18.40 -1.95
N GLY A 139 31.91 -18.38 -0.96
CA GLY A 139 31.56 -18.35 0.46
C GLY A 139 31.44 -19.73 1.13
N LEU A 140 31.98 -20.80 0.54
CA LEU A 140 31.87 -22.15 1.11
C LEU A 140 32.45 -22.23 2.53
N GLN A 141 33.65 -21.71 2.76
CA GLN A 141 34.31 -21.78 4.08
C GLN A 141 33.53 -21.00 5.15
N ASP A 142 33.03 -19.82 4.77
CA ASP A 142 32.24 -18.99 5.68
C ASP A 142 30.94 -19.70 6.08
N LEU A 143 30.25 -20.30 5.11
CA LEU A 143 29.02 -21.05 5.36
C LEU A 143 29.28 -22.35 6.15
N MET A 144 30.34 -23.08 5.86
CA MET A 144 30.70 -24.26 6.63
C MET A 144 30.88 -23.89 8.11
N ASN A 145 31.62 -22.83 8.41
CA ASN A 145 31.82 -22.36 9.78
C ASN A 145 30.49 -21.98 10.47
N LEU A 146 29.56 -21.33 9.72
CA LEU A 146 28.24 -20.97 10.25
C LEU A 146 27.37 -22.20 10.56
N TYR A 147 27.42 -23.22 9.71
CA TYR A 147 26.59 -24.42 9.87
C TYR A 147 27.19 -25.43 10.87
N GLU A 148 28.51 -25.50 11.03
CA GLU A 148 29.17 -26.37 12.01
C GLU A 148 28.97 -25.90 13.44
N HIS A 149 29.00 -24.59 13.67
CA HIS A 149 28.97 -24.03 15.03
C HIS A 149 27.61 -23.56 15.50
N ASP A 150 26.69 -23.18 14.57
CA ASP A 150 25.49 -22.39 14.91
C ASP A 150 24.22 -22.78 14.15
N ASN A 151 24.09 -23.97 13.62
CA ASN A 151 22.94 -24.39 12.80
C ASN A 151 22.68 -23.54 11.54
N GLY A 152 23.60 -22.62 11.17
CA GLY A 152 23.45 -21.77 9.99
C GLY A 152 22.53 -20.57 10.18
N ILE A 153 21.97 -20.13 9.07
CA ILE A 153 20.99 -19.03 9.02
C ILE A 153 19.63 -19.64 8.74
N HIS A 154 18.64 -19.25 9.53
CA HIS A 154 17.26 -19.69 9.39
C HIS A 154 16.35 -18.50 9.09
N PHE A 155 15.46 -18.70 8.13
CA PHE A 155 14.42 -17.75 7.78
C PHE A 155 13.07 -18.23 8.32
N GLY A 156 12.49 -17.47 9.23
CA GLY A 156 11.12 -17.67 9.68
C GLY A 156 10.18 -16.87 8.77
N PHE A 157 9.56 -17.50 7.78
CA PHE A 157 8.67 -16.82 6.85
C PHE A 157 7.21 -17.00 7.24
N LEU A 158 6.56 -15.91 7.65
CA LEU A 158 5.14 -15.86 7.98
C LEU A 158 4.38 -15.08 6.90
N GLN A 159 3.46 -15.77 6.23
CA GLN A 159 2.53 -15.20 5.25
C GLN A 159 1.24 -14.71 5.94
N PRO A 160 0.45 -13.81 5.31
CA PRO A 160 -0.83 -13.36 5.85
C PRO A 160 -1.77 -14.54 6.12
N MET A 161 -2.58 -14.41 7.17
CA MET A 161 -3.50 -15.46 7.58
C MET A 161 -4.76 -15.50 6.70
N SER A 162 -5.21 -16.70 6.32
CA SER A 162 -6.39 -16.91 5.47
C SER A 162 -7.69 -17.25 6.24
N GLY A 163 -7.63 -17.36 7.55
CA GLY A 163 -8.75 -17.73 8.44
C GLY A 163 -8.44 -19.00 9.25
N ILE A 164 -9.07 -19.19 10.42
CA ILE A 164 -8.79 -20.32 11.33
C ILE A 164 -9.75 -21.48 11.09
N SER A 165 -9.23 -22.71 11.22
CA SER A 165 -10.03 -23.91 11.33
C SER A 165 -10.67 -24.03 12.72
N THR A 166 -11.86 -24.63 12.80
CA THR A 166 -12.53 -24.89 14.08
C THR A 166 -11.82 -25.96 14.93
N SER A 167 -11.02 -26.81 14.31
CA SER A 167 -10.23 -27.87 14.96
C SER A 167 -8.86 -27.97 14.30
N GLU A 168 -7.86 -28.42 15.04
CA GLU A 168 -6.49 -28.56 14.58
C GLU A 168 -5.84 -29.81 15.22
N ASP A 169 -5.45 -30.75 14.38
CA ASP A 169 -4.72 -31.94 14.84
C ASP A 169 -3.33 -31.56 15.35
N LYS A 170 -2.79 -32.34 16.29
CA LYS A 170 -1.38 -32.20 16.65
C LYS A 170 -0.50 -32.64 15.48
N LEU A 171 0.35 -31.74 15.01
CA LEU A 171 1.23 -31.92 13.86
C LEU A 171 2.69 -32.07 14.31
N THR A 172 3.50 -32.74 13.49
CA THR A 172 4.96 -32.70 13.62
C THR A 172 5.51 -31.37 13.07
N GLN A 173 6.71 -30.96 13.52
CA GLN A 173 7.35 -29.71 13.06
C GLN A 173 7.44 -29.63 11.53
N GLY A 174 7.82 -30.72 10.84
CA GLY A 174 7.88 -30.73 9.38
C GLY A 174 6.52 -30.55 8.70
N SER A 175 5.42 -30.98 9.34
CA SER A 175 4.06 -30.72 8.84
C SER A 175 3.62 -29.29 9.09
N ILE A 176 4.02 -28.67 10.20
CA ILE A 176 3.82 -27.26 10.50
C ILE A 176 4.54 -26.41 9.45
N ASP A 177 5.84 -26.67 9.22
CA ASP A 177 6.66 -25.94 8.25
C ASP A 177 6.10 -26.03 6.83
N ARG A 178 5.61 -27.21 6.43
CA ARG A 178 4.94 -27.41 5.13
C ARG A 178 3.70 -26.55 5.02
N LYS A 179 2.80 -26.58 6.02
CA LYS A 179 1.56 -25.79 6.00
C LYS A 179 1.83 -24.30 5.97
N LEU A 180 2.81 -23.80 6.75
CA LEU A 180 3.27 -22.42 6.71
C LEU A 180 3.76 -22.04 5.32
N GLY A 181 4.58 -22.89 4.71
CA GLY A 181 5.09 -22.66 3.36
C GLY A 181 4.01 -22.65 2.28
N GLU A 182 2.98 -23.48 2.42
CA GLU A 182 1.80 -23.53 1.54
C GLU A 182 0.85 -22.34 1.75
N GLY A 183 1.14 -21.42 2.70
CA GLY A 183 0.26 -20.30 3.06
C GLY A 183 -0.94 -20.70 3.91
N LYS A 184 -0.99 -21.94 4.43
CA LYS A 184 -2.04 -22.44 5.33
C LYS A 184 -1.74 -22.08 6.78
N THR A 185 -1.37 -20.85 7.01
CA THR A 185 -0.91 -20.34 8.32
C THR A 185 -1.97 -20.49 9.41
N ALA A 186 -3.23 -20.39 9.04
CA ALA A 186 -4.37 -20.52 9.96
C ALA A 186 -4.61 -21.97 10.46
N GLU A 187 -4.07 -22.97 9.77
CA GLU A 187 -4.24 -24.38 10.12
C GLU A 187 -3.17 -24.89 11.11
N VAL A 188 -2.32 -24.00 11.63
CA VAL A 188 -1.19 -24.33 12.51
C VAL A 188 -1.09 -23.42 13.74
N LEU A 189 -2.05 -22.52 13.97
CA LEU A 189 -2.00 -21.58 15.08
C LEU A 189 -1.95 -22.27 16.44
N ARG A 190 -2.81 -23.25 16.68
CA ARG A 190 -2.84 -23.99 17.95
C ARG A 190 -1.56 -24.81 18.15
N ASN A 191 -1.03 -25.39 17.08
CA ASN A 191 0.25 -26.08 17.12
C ASN A 191 1.40 -25.14 17.46
N ILE A 192 1.49 -23.96 16.84
CA ILE A 192 2.54 -22.97 17.14
C ILE A 192 2.45 -22.53 18.62
N CYS A 193 1.24 -22.23 19.11
CA CYS A 193 1.05 -21.91 20.54
C CYS A 193 1.43 -23.07 21.46
N TYR A 194 1.16 -24.32 21.05
CA TYR A 194 1.55 -25.50 21.81
C TYR A 194 3.07 -25.69 21.85
N GLU A 195 3.77 -25.48 20.73
CA GLU A 195 5.23 -25.58 20.62
C GLU A 195 5.99 -24.57 21.50
N ILE A 196 5.40 -23.40 21.81
CA ILE A 196 6.02 -22.44 22.73
C ILE A 196 6.23 -23.06 24.11
N LEU A 197 5.25 -23.84 24.62
CA LEU A 197 5.31 -24.49 25.93
C LEU A 197 5.93 -25.90 25.89
N TYR A 198 5.71 -26.64 24.81
CA TYR A 198 6.03 -28.05 24.67
C TYR A 198 6.79 -28.34 23.38
N PRO A 199 8.00 -27.75 23.18
CA PRO A 199 8.76 -27.91 21.96
C PRO A 199 9.14 -29.39 21.73
N GLU A 200 8.90 -29.92 20.52
CA GLU A 200 9.26 -31.29 20.15
C GLU A 200 10.78 -31.49 20.12
N VAL A 201 11.49 -30.50 19.62
CA VAL A 201 12.96 -30.46 19.60
C VAL A 201 13.43 -29.60 20.77
N LYS A 202 14.09 -30.21 21.73
CA LYS A 202 14.68 -29.44 22.84
C LYS A 202 15.65 -28.41 22.28
N PRO A 203 15.44 -27.12 22.52
CA PRO A 203 16.40 -26.08 22.14
C PRO A 203 17.76 -26.41 22.74
N ARG A 204 18.84 -26.21 21.98
CA ARG A 204 20.23 -26.35 22.52
C ARG A 204 20.54 -25.36 23.62
N GLU A 205 19.86 -24.21 23.60
CA GLU A 205 19.90 -23.21 24.66
C GLU A 205 18.69 -23.39 25.59
N ILE A 206 18.87 -23.04 26.87
CA ILE A 206 17.79 -23.10 27.87
C ILE A 206 16.78 -21.99 27.50
N VAL A 207 15.77 -22.33 26.73
CA VAL A 207 14.64 -21.45 26.44
C VAL A 207 13.66 -21.57 27.60
N ASP A 208 13.36 -20.45 28.25
CA ASP A 208 12.33 -20.39 29.28
C ASP A 208 10.93 -20.35 28.61
N THR A 209 10.38 -21.53 28.37
CA THR A 209 9.09 -21.72 27.68
C THR A 209 7.94 -21.06 28.42
N GLU A 210 7.96 -21.11 29.76
CA GLU A 210 6.92 -20.46 30.59
C GLU A 210 7.02 -18.92 30.49
N LYS A 211 8.23 -18.38 30.42
CA LYS A 211 8.43 -16.94 30.22
C LYS A 211 7.92 -16.48 28.86
N ASN A 212 8.25 -17.22 27.80
CA ASN A 212 7.78 -16.90 26.44
C ASN A 212 6.25 -16.95 26.36
N TRP A 213 5.65 -17.97 26.94
CA TRP A 213 4.18 -18.08 27.00
C TRP A 213 3.55 -16.93 27.79
N LYS A 214 4.14 -16.56 28.92
CA LYS A 214 3.67 -15.44 29.75
C LYS A 214 3.73 -14.14 28.95
N GLN A 215 4.83 -13.88 28.26
CA GLN A 215 4.99 -12.68 27.42
C GLN A 215 3.95 -12.63 26.30
N LEU A 216 3.68 -13.76 25.61
CA LEU A 216 2.62 -13.84 24.61
C LEU A 216 1.25 -13.48 25.20
N ARG A 217 0.91 -14.05 26.37
CA ARG A 217 -0.34 -13.74 27.08
C ARG A 217 -0.45 -12.27 27.45
N ASP A 218 0.63 -11.70 27.98
CA ASP A 218 0.65 -10.32 28.45
C ASP A 218 0.44 -9.34 27.28
N VAL A 219 1.06 -9.57 26.11
CA VAL A 219 0.87 -8.78 24.91
C VAL A 219 -0.56 -8.90 24.36
N VAL A 220 -1.10 -10.12 24.29
CA VAL A 220 -2.49 -10.34 23.83
C VAL A 220 -3.48 -9.68 24.75
N LYS A 221 -3.28 -9.80 26.07
CA LYS A 221 -4.13 -9.15 27.09
C LYS A 221 -4.09 -7.63 26.98
N LEU A 222 -2.90 -7.06 26.76
CA LEU A 222 -2.73 -5.61 26.61
C LEU A 222 -3.44 -5.09 25.34
N MET A 223 -3.31 -5.80 24.23
CA MET A 223 -3.88 -5.37 22.95
C MET A 223 -5.39 -5.59 22.85
N PHE A 224 -5.92 -6.68 23.38
CA PHE A 224 -7.31 -7.10 23.13
C PHE A 224 -8.15 -7.26 24.40
N GLY A 225 -7.57 -7.14 25.60
CA GLY A 225 -8.27 -7.45 26.85
C GLY A 225 -8.52 -8.95 27.05
N ALA A 226 -8.12 -9.80 26.13
CA ALA A 226 -8.34 -11.24 26.13
C ALA A 226 -7.24 -11.98 26.89
N GLU A 227 -7.58 -12.90 27.77
CA GLU A 227 -6.64 -13.69 28.54
C GLU A 227 -6.53 -15.11 27.99
N LEU A 228 -5.40 -15.43 27.34
CA LEU A 228 -5.16 -16.75 26.78
C LEU A 228 -5.00 -17.81 27.86
N LYS A 229 -5.63 -18.97 27.69
CA LYS A 229 -5.37 -20.19 28.46
C LYS A 229 -4.25 -21.00 27.81
N LYS A 230 -3.56 -21.81 28.62
CA LYS A 230 -2.53 -22.72 28.08
C LYS A 230 -3.15 -23.67 27.06
N PRO A 231 -2.49 -23.93 25.91
CA PRO A 231 -2.98 -24.90 24.95
C PRO A 231 -2.89 -26.31 25.53
N GLU A 232 -3.90 -27.14 25.21
CA GLU A 232 -4.00 -28.51 25.72
C GLU A 232 -4.08 -29.51 24.57
N PHE A 233 -3.30 -30.59 24.66
CA PHE A 233 -3.41 -31.73 23.76
C PHE A 233 -4.44 -32.74 24.28
N ILE A 234 -5.56 -32.91 23.59
CA ILE A 234 -6.64 -33.81 23.94
C ILE A 234 -6.34 -35.19 23.33
N LYS A 235 -5.77 -36.09 24.13
CA LYS A 235 -5.33 -37.43 23.67
C LYS A 235 -6.43 -38.27 23.05
N SER A 236 -7.67 -38.12 23.48
CA SER A 236 -8.80 -38.89 22.99
C SER A 236 -9.20 -38.56 21.56
N THR A 237 -8.98 -37.32 21.13
CA THR A 237 -9.34 -36.82 19.79
C THR A 237 -8.13 -36.53 18.92
N GLY A 238 -6.92 -36.45 19.49
CA GLY A 238 -5.72 -36.04 18.78
C GLY A 238 -5.62 -34.53 18.48
N LEU A 239 -6.57 -33.74 19.02
CA LEU A 239 -6.68 -32.30 18.75
C LEU A 239 -5.93 -31.46 19.78
N ILE A 240 -5.52 -30.25 19.36
CA ILE A 240 -5.04 -29.20 20.26
C ILE A 240 -6.20 -28.21 20.51
N SER A 241 -6.54 -28.00 21.79
CA SER A 241 -7.47 -26.97 22.25
C SER A 241 -6.71 -25.70 22.61
N LEU A 242 -7.21 -24.55 22.20
CA LEU A 242 -6.71 -23.23 22.62
C LEU A 242 -7.91 -22.30 22.86
N GLU A 243 -7.99 -21.79 24.05
CA GLU A 243 -9.11 -20.96 24.52
C GLU A 243 -8.63 -19.63 25.10
N TYR A 244 -9.53 -18.66 25.17
CA TYR A 244 -9.30 -17.39 25.84
C TYR A 244 -10.50 -16.94 26.65
N MET A 245 -10.27 -16.07 27.64
CA MET A 245 -11.31 -15.43 28.46
C MET A 245 -11.46 -13.98 28.04
N GLU A 246 -12.67 -13.55 27.81
CA GLU A 246 -13.06 -12.16 27.59
C GLU A 246 -14.34 -11.88 28.36
N ASP A 247 -14.40 -10.80 29.14
CA ASP A 247 -15.55 -10.45 30.01
C ASP A 247 -16.04 -11.59 30.90
N ASN A 248 -15.12 -12.41 31.45
CA ASN A 248 -15.40 -13.61 32.25
C ASN A 248 -16.10 -14.74 31.48
N ILE A 249 -16.16 -14.69 30.15
CA ILE A 249 -16.68 -15.75 29.30
C ILE A 249 -15.53 -16.44 28.59
N GLN A 250 -15.59 -17.76 28.55
CA GLN A 250 -14.58 -18.59 27.87
C GLN A 250 -15.00 -18.87 26.44
N TYR A 251 -14.07 -18.63 25.51
CA TYR A 251 -14.27 -18.83 24.08
C TYR A 251 -13.14 -19.68 23.50
N ASP A 252 -13.47 -20.49 22.49
CA ASP A 252 -12.44 -21.09 21.62
C ASP A 252 -11.83 -19.99 20.72
N ILE A 253 -10.56 -20.14 20.41
CA ILE A 253 -9.82 -19.17 19.59
C ILE A 253 -10.47 -18.90 18.23
N SER A 254 -11.21 -19.87 17.66
CA SER A 254 -11.94 -19.69 16.41
C SER A 254 -13.09 -18.68 16.47
N SER A 255 -13.57 -18.38 17.68
CA SER A 255 -14.61 -17.36 17.92
C SER A 255 -14.07 -15.92 17.90
N GLY A 256 -12.75 -15.75 17.98
CA GLY A 256 -12.11 -14.43 17.99
C GLY A 256 -12.16 -13.76 16.61
N GLY A 257 -12.18 -12.42 16.61
CA GLY A 257 -12.11 -11.63 15.36
C GLY A 257 -10.82 -11.88 14.57
N ARG A 258 -10.85 -11.66 13.26
CA ARG A 258 -9.68 -11.90 12.38
C ARG A 258 -8.42 -11.16 12.81
N GLY A 259 -8.54 -9.90 13.23
CA GLY A 259 -7.40 -9.13 13.73
C GLY A 259 -6.76 -9.75 14.97
N PHE A 260 -7.59 -10.24 15.93
CA PHE A 260 -7.11 -10.96 17.10
C PHE A 260 -6.35 -12.24 16.72
N GLN A 261 -6.92 -13.05 15.83
CA GLN A 261 -6.34 -14.30 15.36
C GLN A 261 -5.01 -14.07 14.61
N GLN A 262 -4.97 -13.07 13.73
CA GLN A 262 -3.77 -12.67 12.98
C GLN A 262 -2.64 -12.22 13.93
N THR A 263 -2.97 -11.40 14.90
CA THR A 263 -2.01 -10.89 15.89
C THR A 263 -1.48 -12.02 16.78
N LEU A 264 -2.36 -12.92 17.22
CA LEU A 264 -1.96 -14.07 18.01
C LEU A 264 -1.02 -14.99 17.22
N LEU A 265 -1.36 -15.28 15.96
CA LEU A 265 -0.50 -16.10 15.07
C LEU A 265 0.89 -15.45 14.92
N LEU A 266 0.92 -14.16 14.65
CA LEU A 266 2.15 -13.39 14.46
C LEU A 266 3.07 -13.48 15.68
N PHE A 267 2.55 -13.13 16.85
CA PHE A 267 3.37 -13.14 18.07
C PHE A 267 3.73 -14.56 18.52
N ALA A 268 2.78 -15.51 18.44
CA ALA A 268 3.09 -16.91 18.72
C ALA A 268 4.22 -17.43 17.83
N TYR A 269 4.18 -17.10 16.53
CA TYR A 269 5.23 -17.48 15.59
C TYR A 269 6.58 -16.85 15.94
N MET A 270 6.61 -15.58 16.34
CA MET A 270 7.85 -14.91 16.75
C MET A 270 8.45 -15.54 18.03
N PHE A 271 7.63 -15.85 19.03
CA PHE A 271 8.08 -16.51 20.26
C PHE A 271 8.53 -17.97 20.03
N ALA A 272 7.94 -18.66 19.05
CA ALA A 272 8.35 -20.02 18.67
C ALA A 272 9.66 -20.04 17.87
N ASN A 273 10.07 -18.91 17.26
CA ASN A 273 11.25 -18.82 16.38
C ASN A 273 12.26 -17.75 16.85
N PRO A 274 12.87 -17.87 18.03
CA PRO A 274 13.90 -16.95 18.47
C PRO A 274 15.20 -17.12 17.66
N ASN A 275 16.09 -16.13 17.70
CA ASN A 275 17.40 -16.14 17.03
C ASN A 275 17.35 -16.41 15.51
N THR A 276 16.27 -15.95 14.82
CA THR A 276 16.06 -16.16 13.39
C THR A 276 15.99 -14.84 12.63
N VAL A 277 16.05 -14.92 11.29
CA VAL A 277 15.66 -13.80 10.42
C VAL A 277 14.18 -13.96 10.12
N LEU A 278 13.35 -13.13 10.74
CA LEU A 278 11.90 -13.14 10.59
C LEU A 278 11.49 -12.38 9.33
N LEU A 279 10.79 -13.05 8.44
CA LEU A 279 10.23 -12.52 7.20
C LEU A 279 8.71 -12.43 7.37
N LEU A 280 8.20 -11.23 7.64
CA LEU A 280 6.79 -11.00 7.95
C LEU A 280 6.11 -10.32 6.74
N ASP A 281 5.23 -11.04 6.07
CA ASP A 281 4.50 -10.55 4.89
C ASP A 281 3.14 -10.03 5.32
N GLU A 282 2.93 -8.72 5.19
CA GLU A 282 1.71 -7.99 5.57
C GLU A 282 1.21 -8.33 7.00
N PRO A 283 2.06 -8.19 8.04
CA PRO A 283 1.67 -8.52 9.41
C PRO A 283 0.57 -7.61 9.96
N ASP A 284 0.34 -6.47 9.32
CA ASP A 284 -0.67 -5.46 9.61
C ASP A 284 -2.04 -5.74 8.95
N ALA A 285 -2.15 -6.79 8.11
CA ALA A 285 -3.39 -7.15 7.44
C ALA A 285 -4.53 -7.41 8.44
N HIS A 286 -5.73 -6.94 8.11
CA HIS A 286 -6.95 -7.07 8.93
C HIS A 286 -6.94 -6.33 10.28
N LEU A 287 -5.92 -5.51 10.57
CA LEU A 287 -5.85 -4.71 11.78
C LEU A 287 -6.40 -3.30 11.56
N GLU A 288 -7.08 -2.76 12.56
CA GLU A 288 -7.44 -1.35 12.63
C GLU A 288 -6.19 -0.47 12.76
N VAL A 289 -6.26 0.79 12.32
CA VAL A 289 -5.15 1.75 12.30
C VAL A 289 -4.38 1.82 13.62
N ILE A 290 -5.10 1.89 14.75
CA ILE A 290 -4.48 1.94 16.09
C ILE A 290 -3.72 0.63 16.36
N ARG A 291 -4.33 -0.51 16.03
CA ARG A 291 -3.74 -1.83 16.24
C ARG A 291 -2.53 -2.09 15.34
N GLN A 292 -2.51 -1.55 14.12
CA GLN A 292 -1.34 -1.63 13.24
C GLN A 292 -0.13 -0.97 13.88
N ARG A 293 -0.31 0.21 14.51
CA ARG A 293 0.75 0.93 15.22
C ARG A 293 1.27 0.14 16.42
N GLU A 294 0.38 -0.30 17.30
CA GLU A 294 0.72 -1.07 18.49
C GLU A 294 1.43 -2.39 18.11
N SER A 295 0.89 -3.12 17.12
CA SER A 295 1.47 -4.36 16.62
C SER A 295 2.90 -4.15 16.12
N PHE A 296 3.15 -3.09 15.34
CA PHE A 296 4.48 -2.80 14.83
C PHE A 296 5.50 -2.50 15.94
N GLN A 297 5.09 -1.80 17.00
CA GLN A 297 5.94 -1.56 18.16
C GLN A 297 6.29 -2.87 18.88
N PHE A 298 5.31 -3.72 19.17
CA PHE A 298 5.54 -5.03 19.80
C PHE A 298 6.38 -5.96 18.93
N ILE A 299 6.21 -5.97 17.60
CA ILE A 299 7.05 -6.75 16.69
C ILE A 299 8.53 -6.39 16.89
N ASN A 300 8.88 -5.10 16.95
CA ASN A 300 10.26 -4.67 17.14
C ASN A 300 10.78 -5.05 18.54
N GLU A 301 10.00 -4.83 19.60
CA GLU A 301 10.39 -5.18 20.97
C GLU A 301 10.62 -6.69 21.14
N ILE A 302 9.72 -7.52 20.62
CA ILE A 302 9.84 -8.98 20.70
C ILE A 302 11.04 -9.47 19.89
N ALA A 303 11.26 -8.94 18.69
CA ALA A 303 12.39 -9.33 17.86
C ALA A 303 13.74 -8.96 18.50
N GLU A 304 13.85 -7.78 19.09
CA GLU A 304 15.03 -7.35 19.83
C GLU A 304 15.29 -8.26 21.04
N ALA A 305 14.26 -8.54 21.84
CA ALA A 305 14.35 -9.44 22.99
C ALA A 305 14.71 -10.89 22.60
N ALA A 306 14.26 -11.35 21.42
CA ALA A 306 14.56 -12.67 20.86
C ALA A 306 15.87 -12.72 20.04
N ASN A 307 16.64 -11.63 19.98
CA ASN A 307 17.84 -11.49 19.13
C ASN A 307 17.59 -11.89 17.67
N SER A 308 16.41 -11.56 17.15
CA SER A 308 15.98 -11.85 15.78
C SER A 308 16.12 -10.63 14.90
N GLN A 309 16.42 -10.85 13.62
CA GLN A 309 16.44 -9.79 12.60
C GLN A 309 15.06 -9.73 11.92
N LEU A 310 14.55 -8.52 11.69
CA LEU A 310 13.24 -8.31 11.07
C LEU A 310 13.34 -7.84 9.63
N LEU A 311 12.61 -8.51 8.74
CA LEU A 311 12.27 -8.02 7.41
C LEU A 311 10.75 -8.05 7.27
N ILE A 312 10.15 -6.88 7.19
CA ILE A 312 8.69 -6.71 7.12
C ILE A 312 8.33 -6.21 5.73
N ALA A 313 7.40 -6.87 5.04
CA ALA A 313 6.78 -6.35 3.83
C ALA A 313 5.40 -5.79 4.17
N SER A 314 5.16 -4.52 3.87
CA SER A 314 3.87 -3.87 4.10
C SER A 314 3.53 -2.88 3.00
N HIS A 315 2.25 -2.56 2.90
CA HIS A 315 1.73 -1.46 2.07
C HIS A 315 1.00 -0.41 2.94
N SER A 316 1.00 -0.57 4.26
CA SER A 316 0.33 0.33 5.20
C SER A 316 1.13 1.61 5.42
N GLU A 317 0.46 2.76 5.30
CA GLU A 317 1.01 4.07 5.65
C GLU A 317 1.30 4.18 7.15
N VAL A 318 0.52 3.51 7.98
CA VAL A 318 0.70 3.49 9.43
C VAL A 318 2.02 2.80 9.79
N VAL A 319 2.27 1.62 9.20
CA VAL A 319 3.53 0.89 9.38
C VAL A 319 4.71 1.69 8.86
N LEU A 320 4.56 2.36 7.69
CA LEU A 320 5.59 3.25 7.15
C LEU A 320 5.96 4.39 8.11
N ASN A 321 4.95 5.06 8.68
CA ASN A 321 5.15 6.18 9.58
C ASN A 321 5.83 5.75 10.90
N GLU A 322 5.50 4.57 11.41
CA GLU A 322 6.17 4.02 12.60
C GLU A 322 7.59 3.54 12.26
N ALA A 323 7.77 2.85 11.11
CA ALA A 323 9.07 2.38 10.66
C ALA A 323 10.08 3.52 10.44
N ALA A 324 9.62 4.68 9.95
CA ALA A 324 10.46 5.85 9.75
C ALA A 324 11.15 6.35 11.05
N LYS A 325 10.68 5.93 12.22
CA LYS A 325 11.24 6.32 13.51
C LYS A 325 12.32 5.34 14.03
N SER A 326 12.21 4.06 13.68
CA SER A 326 12.99 2.98 14.34
C SER A 326 13.58 1.94 13.40
N SER A 327 13.24 1.94 12.11
CA SER A 327 13.66 0.91 11.16
C SER A 327 14.20 1.52 9.87
N ASP A 328 15.02 0.77 9.15
CA ASP A 328 15.37 1.14 7.78
C ASP A 328 14.20 0.83 6.83
N ILE A 329 13.99 1.70 5.85
CA ILE A 329 12.94 1.54 4.86
C ILE A 329 13.56 1.28 3.50
N VAL A 330 13.04 0.28 2.80
CA VAL A 330 13.39 -0.03 1.41
C VAL A 330 12.14 0.08 0.54
N ALA A 331 12.14 1.05 -0.35
CA ALA A 331 11.06 1.25 -1.31
C ALA A 331 11.31 0.43 -2.59
N LEU A 332 10.35 -0.43 -2.96
CA LEU A 332 10.37 -1.15 -4.25
C LEU A 332 9.61 -0.37 -5.31
N ILE A 333 10.38 0.26 -6.20
CA ILE A 333 9.89 1.12 -7.27
C ILE A 333 10.49 0.61 -8.60
N GLU A 334 9.67 0.28 -9.59
CA GLU A 334 10.10 -0.14 -10.95
C GLU A 334 11.17 -1.24 -10.98
N ASN A 335 11.03 -2.26 -10.16
CA ASN A 335 12.05 -3.31 -10.00
C ASN A 335 13.39 -2.80 -9.45
N GLN A 336 13.43 -1.61 -8.87
CA GLN A 336 14.57 -1.09 -8.13
C GLN A 336 14.25 -1.07 -6.63
N ALA A 337 15.26 -1.33 -5.83
CA ALA A 337 15.20 -1.19 -4.38
C ALA A 337 15.90 0.10 -3.97
N ILE A 338 15.16 1.06 -3.46
CA ILE A 338 15.69 2.35 -2.98
C ILE A 338 15.70 2.31 -1.46
N SER A 339 16.90 2.35 -0.88
CA SER A 339 17.05 2.42 0.58
C SER A 339 16.84 3.84 1.06
N LEU A 340 15.89 4.03 1.99
CA LEU A 340 15.49 5.31 2.57
C LEU A 340 16.01 5.40 4.02
N ASN A 341 17.32 5.34 4.21
CA ASN A 341 17.89 5.37 5.56
C ASN A 341 17.79 6.77 6.18
N VAL A 342 17.33 6.82 7.44
CA VAL A 342 17.16 8.06 8.24
C VAL A 342 18.46 8.86 8.36
N SER A 343 19.61 8.20 8.32
CA SER A 343 20.96 8.79 8.44
C SER A 343 21.54 9.30 7.11
N SER A 344 20.83 9.14 6.00
CA SER A 344 21.33 9.55 4.68
C SER A 344 21.54 11.07 4.59
N LYS A 345 22.76 11.49 4.22
CA LYS A 345 23.09 12.89 3.90
C LYS A 345 22.55 13.34 2.54
N ASN A 346 22.01 12.42 1.74
CA ASN A 346 21.50 12.71 0.40
C ASN A 346 20.12 13.38 0.47
N GLN A 347 20.03 14.62 -0.03
CA GLN A 347 18.81 15.41 -0.04
C GLN A 347 17.67 14.72 -0.82
N SER A 348 17.96 14.06 -1.93
CA SER A 348 16.94 13.34 -2.73
C SER A 348 16.25 12.23 -1.92
N ILE A 349 16.99 11.50 -1.09
CA ILE A 349 16.43 10.44 -0.24
C ILE A 349 15.50 11.04 0.84
N LYS A 350 15.86 12.19 1.43
CA LYS A 350 14.99 12.90 2.38
C LYS A 350 13.70 13.41 1.73
N TYR A 351 13.76 13.86 0.47
CA TYR A 351 12.56 14.26 -0.28
C TYR A 351 11.67 13.07 -0.59
N ILE A 352 12.23 11.94 -1.00
CA ILE A 352 11.48 10.69 -1.23
C ILE A 352 10.80 10.23 0.06
N GLN A 353 11.53 10.21 1.16
CA GLN A 353 11.00 9.84 2.48
C GLN A 353 9.84 10.75 2.88
N LYS A 354 10.02 12.07 2.74
CA LYS A 354 9.00 13.06 3.01
C LYS A 354 7.79 12.90 2.08
N ALA A 355 8.01 12.68 0.80
CA ALA A 355 6.93 12.47 -0.17
C ALA A 355 6.09 11.23 0.19
N LEU A 356 6.74 10.14 0.56
CA LEU A 356 6.05 8.90 0.92
C LEU A 356 5.35 8.97 2.28
N THR A 357 5.89 9.71 3.25
CA THR A 357 5.27 9.89 4.57
C THR A 357 4.19 10.96 4.60
N ASP A 358 4.39 12.08 3.89
CA ASP A 358 3.49 13.24 3.94
C ASP A 358 2.37 13.14 2.87
N ILE A 359 2.68 12.59 1.69
CA ILE A 359 1.75 12.51 0.55
C ILE A 359 1.01 11.17 0.51
N GLY A 360 1.63 10.10 1.02
CA GLY A 360 1.12 8.74 1.03
C GLY A 360 1.46 7.95 -0.25
N TRP A 361 1.53 6.62 -0.09
CA TRP A 361 1.82 5.68 -1.18
C TRP A 361 0.75 5.67 -2.25
N GLU A 362 -0.52 5.80 -1.86
CA GLU A 362 -1.64 5.76 -2.77
C GLU A 362 -1.54 6.88 -3.81
N LYS A 363 -1.29 8.10 -3.36
CA LYS A 363 -1.13 9.27 -4.25
C LYS A 363 0.09 9.13 -5.16
N TYR A 364 1.21 8.63 -4.62
CA TYR A 364 2.40 8.33 -5.43
C TYR A 364 2.09 7.28 -6.51
N TYR A 365 1.44 6.17 -6.13
CA TYR A 365 1.10 5.10 -7.06
C TYR A 365 0.13 5.58 -8.15
N LEU A 366 -0.90 6.35 -7.78
CA LEU A 366 -1.84 6.95 -8.72
C LEU A 366 -1.14 7.93 -9.68
N ALA A 367 -0.28 8.81 -9.14
CA ALA A 367 0.50 9.74 -9.95
C ALA A 367 1.35 9.00 -10.99
N ARG A 368 1.97 7.92 -10.59
CA ARG A 368 2.78 7.09 -11.46
C ARG A 368 1.97 6.29 -12.49
N ALA A 369 0.88 5.64 -12.04
CA ALA A 369 0.03 4.83 -12.91
C ALA A 369 -0.66 5.67 -14.00
N LYS A 370 -0.95 6.94 -13.69
CA LYS A 370 -1.62 7.90 -14.58
C LYS A 370 -0.67 8.85 -15.30
N GLY A 371 0.58 8.98 -14.84
CA GLY A 371 1.57 9.92 -15.38
C GLY A 371 1.25 11.39 -15.18
N HIS A 372 0.15 11.70 -14.48
CA HIS A 372 -0.30 13.07 -14.22
C HIS A 372 -0.94 13.22 -12.83
N VAL A 373 -0.98 14.46 -12.36
CA VAL A 373 -1.77 14.88 -11.19
C VAL A 373 -2.48 16.18 -11.51
N LEU A 374 -3.78 16.23 -11.25
CA LEU A 374 -4.59 17.45 -11.29
C LEU A 374 -4.94 17.86 -9.85
N TYR A 375 -4.57 19.06 -9.44
CA TYR A 375 -4.93 19.62 -8.13
C TYR A 375 -6.13 20.53 -8.27
N LEU A 376 -7.17 20.28 -7.47
CA LEU A 376 -8.39 21.08 -7.36
C LEU A 376 -8.63 21.42 -5.89
N GLU A 377 -9.45 22.45 -5.63
CA GLU A 377 -9.82 22.83 -4.26
C GLU A 377 -10.69 21.74 -3.61
N GLY A 378 -11.74 21.30 -4.31
CA GLY A 378 -12.69 20.34 -3.78
C GLY A 378 -13.33 19.41 -4.84
N THR A 379 -14.14 18.50 -4.34
CA THR A 379 -14.88 17.54 -5.21
C THR A 379 -15.95 18.23 -6.06
N THR A 380 -16.50 19.35 -5.58
CA THR A 380 -17.48 20.18 -6.31
C THR A 380 -16.89 20.75 -7.59
N ASP A 381 -15.64 21.18 -7.58
CA ASP A 381 -14.95 21.72 -8.76
C ASP A 381 -14.82 20.68 -9.84
N ARG A 382 -14.49 19.44 -9.45
CA ARG A 382 -14.45 18.32 -10.40
C ARG A 382 -15.79 18.08 -11.07
N GLU A 383 -16.87 18.08 -10.29
CA GLU A 383 -18.22 17.85 -10.84
C GLU A 383 -18.66 19.01 -11.76
N MET A 384 -18.31 20.27 -11.41
CA MET A 384 -18.57 21.43 -12.27
C MET A 384 -17.79 21.34 -13.58
N LEU A 385 -16.48 21.04 -13.51
CA LEU A 385 -15.65 20.86 -14.71
C LEU A 385 -16.17 19.75 -15.62
N LEU A 386 -16.60 18.63 -15.05
CA LEU A 386 -17.22 17.53 -15.81
C LEU A 386 -18.52 17.98 -16.50
N LYS A 387 -19.36 18.76 -15.82
CA LYS A 387 -20.59 19.28 -16.40
C LYS A 387 -20.34 20.29 -17.52
N PHE A 388 -19.36 21.19 -17.33
CA PHE A 388 -18.94 22.10 -18.40
C PHE A 388 -18.37 21.35 -19.59
N ALA A 389 -17.46 20.37 -19.35
CA ALA A 389 -16.89 19.56 -20.41
C ALA A 389 -17.97 18.80 -21.21
N ASN A 390 -18.95 18.21 -20.51
CA ASN A 390 -20.06 17.52 -21.13
C ASN A 390 -20.93 18.49 -21.95
N LYS A 391 -21.28 19.67 -21.40
CA LYS A 391 -22.11 20.68 -22.08
C LYS A 391 -21.44 21.23 -23.32
N LEU A 392 -20.14 21.41 -23.31
CA LEU A 392 -19.34 21.88 -24.45
C LEU A 392 -19.02 20.76 -25.46
N ASN A 393 -19.30 19.49 -25.14
CA ASN A 393 -18.83 18.31 -25.87
C ASN A 393 -17.28 18.29 -25.98
N HIS A 394 -16.59 18.62 -24.91
CA HIS A 394 -15.14 18.76 -24.88
C HIS A 394 -14.45 17.40 -24.71
N GLU A 395 -13.35 17.17 -25.45
CA GLU A 395 -12.59 15.90 -25.46
C GLU A 395 -12.00 15.51 -24.09
N VAL A 396 -11.87 16.45 -23.16
CA VAL A 396 -11.34 16.20 -21.81
C VAL A 396 -12.30 15.39 -20.93
N GLU A 397 -13.61 15.36 -21.24
CA GLU A 397 -14.62 14.76 -20.37
C GLU A 397 -14.33 13.30 -20.00
N PRO A 398 -14.08 12.37 -20.94
CA PRO A 398 -13.74 10.99 -20.59
C PRO A 398 -12.40 10.86 -19.83
N LEU A 399 -11.42 11.71 -20.12
CA LEU A 399 -10.13 11.71 -19.43
C LEU A 399 -10.27 12.21 -17.99
N LEU A 400 -11.04 13.26 -17.76
CA LEU A 400 -11.27 13.85 -16.44
C LEU A 400 -11.99 12.88 -15.48
N ARG A 401 -12.88 12.02 -16.01
CA ARG A 401 -13.53 10.96 -15.20
C ARG A 401 -12.53 10.00 -14.59
N GLY A 402 -11.46 9.67 -15.30
CA GLY A 402 -10.42 8.74 -14.89
C GLY A 402 -9.14 9.40 -14.40
N ALA A 403 -9.11 10.73 -14.27
CA ALA A 403 -7.93 11.48 -13.89
C ALA A 403 -7.49 11.20 -12.43
N ASN A 404 -6.19 11.29 -12.18
CA ASN A 404 -5.66 11.35 -10.84
C ASN A 404 -5.80 12.79 -10.32
N ILE A 405 -6.75 12.98 -9.40
CA ILE A 405 -7.09 14.29 -8.82
C ILE A 405 -6.72 14.28 -7.33
N ASP A 406 -5.94 15.25 -6.91
CA ASP A 406 -5.63 15.53 -5.52
C ASP A 406 -6.37 16.79 -5.06
N TYR A 407 -7.13 16.68 -3.98
CA TYR A 407 -7.88 17.79 -3.41
C TYR A 407 -7.07 18.46 -2.32
N THR A 408 -6.96 19.79 -2.41
CA THR A 408 -6.17 20.57 -1.46
C THR A 408 -6.95 21.00 -0.23
N ASP A 409 -8.29 20.86 -0.26
CA ASP A 409 -9.25 21.29 0.77
C ASP A 409 -9.10 22.79 1.18
N ASN A 410 -8.33 23.52 0.43
CA ASN A 410 -8.13 24.96 0.62
C ASN A 410 -7.59 25.60 -0.67
N ASN A 411 -7.78 26.92 -0.77
CA ASN A 411 -7.28 27.73 -1.89
C ASN A 411 -5.81 28.16 -1.65
N VAL A 412 -4.93 27.20 -1.30
CA VAL A 412 -3.51 27.45 -1.00
C VAL A 412 -2.59 26.67 -1.94
N PRO A 413 -2.09 27.32 -3.01
CA PRO A 413 -1.24 26.67 -4.02
C PRO A 413 0.04 26.02 -3.47
N LYS A 414 0.58 26.55 -2.36
CA LYS A 414 1.83 26.05 -1.78
C LYS A 414 1.80 24.57 -1.44
N THR A 415 0.66 24.06 -0.97
CA THR A 415 0.51 22.63 -0.65
C THR A 415 0.57 21.77 -1.92
N ALA A 416 -0.17 22.14 -2.95
CA ALA A 416 -0.16 21.45 -4.24
C ALA A 416 1.25 21.43 -4.86
N VAL A 417 1.94 22.59 -4.81
CA VAL A 417 3.30 22.71 -5.35
C VAL A 417 4.28 21.85 -4.57
N ALA A 418 4.23 21.86 -3.24
CA ALA A 418 5.13 21.04 -2.40
C ALA A 418 4.92 19.55 -2.66
N ASN A 419 3.67 19.09 -2.76
CA ASN A 419 3.33 17.71 -3.08
C ASN A 419 3.81 17.33 -4.49
N PHE A 420 3.58 18.19 -5.47
CA PHE A 420 3.99 17.93 -6.84
C PHE A 420 5.51 17.87 -7.00
N VAL A 421 6.26 18.80 -6.36
CA VAL A 421 7.73 18.79 -6.36
C VAL A 421 8.25 17.48 -5.78
N ALA A 422 7.72 17.06 -4.64
CA ALA A 422 8.13 15.81 -4.01
C ALA A 422 7.84 14.57 -4.88
N LEU A 423 6.69 14.53 -5.57
CA LEU A 423 6.36 13.47 -6.52
C LEU A 423 7.27 13.52 -7.76
N LYS A 424 7.60 14.70 -8.26
CA LYS A 424 8.42 14.89 -9.45
C LYS A 424 9.89 14.53 -9.24
N GLU A 425 10.42 14.66 -8.03
CA GLU A 425 11.76 14.18 -7.66
C GLU A 425 11.89 12.66 -7.82
N ILE A 426 10.80 11.93 -7.55
CA ILE A 426 10.76 10.47 -7.68
C ILE A 426 10.38 10.06 -9.11
N PHE A 427 9.54 10.84 -9.76
CA PHE A 427 9.03 10.58 -11.10
C PHE A 427 9.23 11.83 -11.99
N PRO A 428 10.41 12.01 -12.61
CA PRO A 428 10.76 13.21 -13.38
C PRO A 428 9.82 13.53 -14.55
N GLU A 429 9.21 12.50 -15.15
CA GLU A 429 8.29 12.67 -16.30
C GLU A 429 6.86 13.07 -15.87
N LEU A 430 6.59 13.15 -14.56
CA LEU A 430 5.26 13.50 -14.04
C LEU A 430 4.81 14.86 -14.55
N LYS A 431 3.59 14.93 -15.08
CA LYS A 431 2.92 16.16 -15.46
C LYS A 431 1.91 16.58 -14.41
N GLY A 432 1.75 17.87 -14.20
CA GLY A 432 0.80 18.38 -13.21
C GLY A 432 0.22 19.72 -13.59
N LEU A 433 -1.02 19.92 -13.14
CA LEU A 433 -1.73 21.18 -13.23
C LEU A 433 -2.51 21.40 -11.94
N ALA A 434 -2.51 22.62 -11.45
CA ALA A 434 -3.37 23.05 -10.35
C ALA A 434 -4.32 24.14 -10.84
N LEU A 435 -5.59 24.04 -10.49
CA LEU A 435 -6.61 25.04 -10.81
C LEU A 435 -7.30 25.49 -9.52
N PHE A 436 -7.23 26.77 -9.24
CA PHE A 436 -7.73 27.41 -8.01
C PHE A 436 -8.68 28.55 -8.34
N ASP A 437 -9.51 28.89 -7.38
CA ASP A 437 -10.29 30.13 -7.39
C ASP A 437 -9.38 31.35 -7.39
N ARG A 438 -9.95 32.50 -7.78
CA ARG A 438 -9.19 33.75 -7.86
C ARG A 438 -8.59 34.13 -6.49
N ILE A 439 -7.29 34.36 -6.50
CA ILE A 439 -6.54 34.88 -5.34
C ILE A 439 -6.12 36.33 -5.62
N ASP A 440 -6.45 37.24 -4.72
CA ASP A 440 -6.12 38.68 -4.85
C ASP A 440 -4.63 39.00 -4.55
N LYS A 441 -3.75 37.99 -4.55
CA LYS A 441 -2.32 38.15 -4.34
C LYS A 441 -1.56 37.66 -5.58
N ASN A 442 -0.55 38.46 -5.99
CA ASN A 442 0.41 37.99 -6.99
C ASN A 442 1.10 36.73 -6.48
N VAL A 443 0.75 35.60 -7.04
CA VAL A 443 1.44 34.34 -6.79
C VAL A 443 2.44 34.17 -7.91
N GLU A 444 3.73 34.12 -7.56
CA GLU A 444 4.80 33.83 -8.51
C GLU A 444 4.57 32.44 -9.13
N ASP A 445 4.88 32.32 -10.42
CA ASP A 445 4.86 31.03 -11.15
C ASP A 445 5.87 30.08 -10.50
N ILE A 446 5.39 29.19 -9.65
CA ILE A 446 6.24 28.24 -8.91
C ILE A 446 6.44 27.00 -9.78
N LYS A 447 7.40 27.08 -10.71
CA LYS A 447 7.83 25.88 -11.45
C LYS A 447 8.26 24.77 -10.46
N PRO A 448 7.97 23.45 -10.76
CA PRO A 448 7.59 22.91 -12.07
C PRO A 448 6.09 22.63 -12.26
N LEU A 449 5.20 23.00 -11.33
CA LEU A 449 3.74 22.82 -11.45
C LEU A 449 3.13 24.02 -12.19
N LYS A 450 2.31 23.75 -13.21
CA LYS A 450 1.50 24.79 -13.86
C LYS A 450 0.31 25.13 -12.96
N VAL A 451 0.28 26.35 -12.41
CA VAL A 451 -0.81 26.81 -11.55
C VAL A 451 -1.68 27.80 -12.35
N LEU A 452 -2.96 27.55 -12.39
CA LEU A 452 -3.96 28.37 -13.06
C LEU A 452 -4.99 28.87 -12.04
N TYR A 453 -5.53 30.05 -12.31
CA TYR A 453 -6.58 30.68 -11.50
C TYR A 453 -7.76 31.06 -12.37
N TRP A 454 -8.95 31.04 -11.79
CA TRP A 454 -10.12 31.62 -12.40
C TRP A 454 -10.01 33.16 -12.38
N LYS A 455 -10.53 33.82 -13.43
CA LYS A 455 -10.58 35.31 -13.47
C LYS A 455 -11.68 35.84 -12.57
N LYS A 456 -12.81 35.14 -12.50
CA LYS A 456 -13.91 35.43 -11.57
C LYS A 456 -13.61 34.89 -10.19
N ARG A 457 -14.38 35.31 -9.18
CA ARG A 457 -14.15 35.00 -7.78
C ARG A 457 -14.06 33.50 -7.50
N GLU A 458 -15.03 32.75 -8.01
CA GLU A 458 -15.13 31.29 -7.89
C GLU A 458 -15.78 30.68 -9.14
N LEU A 459 -15.79 29.37 -9.24
CA LEU A 459 -16.32 28.67 -10.43
C LEU A 459 -17.81 28.89 -10.60
N GLU A 460 -18.59 29.10 -9.54
CA GLU A 460 -20.01 29.42 -9.57
C GLU A 460 -20.32 30.73 -10.31
N ASN A 461 -19.43 31.69 -10.32
CA ASN A 461 -19.61 32.95 -11.04
C ASN A 461 -19.73 32.79 -12.57
N TYR A 462 -19.39 31.62 -13.12
CA TYR A 462 -19.49 31.33 -14.54
C TYR A 462 -20.88 30.84 -14.97
N PHE A 463 -21.74 30.43 -14.01
CA PHE A 463 -23.08 29.93 -14.36
C PHE A 463 -24.20 30.50 -13.48
N ALA A 464 -23.94 30.90 -12.24
CA ALA A 464 -24.98 31.37 -11.32
C ALA A 464 -25.57 32.68 -11.82
N ARG A 465 -26.78 32.62 -12.40
CA ARG A 465 -27.54 33.76 -12.93
C ARG A 465 -29.02 33.57 -12.63
N PRO A 466 -29.80 34.65 -12.44
CA PRO A 466 -31.24 34.57 -12.15
C PRO A 466 -32.04 33.71 -13.12
N ALA A 467 -31.80 33.87 -14.42
CA ALA A 467 -32.48 33.09 -15.46
C ALA A 467 -32.30 31.57 -15.28
N LEU A 468 -31.11 31.14 -14.84
CA LEU A 468 -30.82 29.73 -14.64
C LEU A 468 -31.59 29.15 -13.45
N LEU A 469 -31.72 29.92 -12.35
CA LEU A 469 -32.50 29.52 -11.19
C LEU A 469 -33.98 29.39 -11.51
N LEU A 470 -34.50 30.29 -12.35
CA LEU A 470 -35.87 30.20 -12.81
C LEU A 470 -36.10 28.96 -13.69
N ARG A 471 -35.16 28.64 -14.61
CA ARG A 471 -35.18 27.38 -15.38
C ARG A 471 -35.18 26.15 -14.45
N HIS A 472 -34.33 26.17 -13.41
CA HIS A 472 -34.27 25.09 -12.41
C HIS A 472 -35.60 24.94 -11.67
N ALA A 473 -36.21 26.03 -11.23
CA ALA A 473 -37.47 26.01 -10.52
C ALA A 473 -38.60 25.37 -11.37
N LYS A 474 -38.68 25.66 -12.68
CA LYS A 474 -39.65 25.04 -13.60
C LYS A 474 -39.48 23.51 -13.67
N LEU A 475 -38.27 23.03 -13.69
CA LEU A 475 -38.01 21.59 -13.74
C LEU A 475 -38.41 20.84 -12.45
N LEU A 476 -38.44 21.52 -11.32
CA LEU A 476 -38.87 20.93 -10.04
C LEU A 476 -40.34 20.50 -10.04
N GLN A 477 -41.19 20.95 -11.01
CA GLN A 477 -42.56 20.47 -11.16
C GLN A 477 -42.62 18.95 -11.33
N MET A 478 -41.65 18.37 -12.07
CA MET A 478 -41.59 16.91 -12.24
C MET A 478 -41.46 16.17 -10.91
N ARG A 479 -40.80 16.79 -9.94
CA ARG A 479 -40.58 16.23 -8.61
C ARG A 479 -41.65 16.62 -7.59
N TYR A 480 -42.17 17.85 -7.72
CA TYR A 480 -43.17 18.43 -6.83
C TYR A 480 -44.45 18.72 -7.57
N SER A 481 -45.19 17.68 -8.01
CA SER A 481 -46.38 17.75 -8.86
C SER A 481 -47.54 18.55 -8.24
N LYS A 482 -47.51 18.83 -6.93
CA LYS A 482 -48.51 19.67 -6.24
C LYS A 482 -48.42 21.16 -6.62
N PHE A 483 -47.30 21.62 -7.22
CA PHE A 483 -47.11 22.99 -7.63
C PHE A 483 -47.11 23.11 -9.15
N SER A 484 -47.68 24.17 -9.68
CA SER A 484 -47.55 24.51 -11.10
C SER A 484 -46.17 25.12 -11.38
N GLN A 485 -45.74 25.08 -12.66
CA GLN A 485 -44.48 25.74 -13.07
C GLN A 485 -44.48 27.23 -12.72
N ASN A 486 -45.58 27.91 -12.92
CA ASN A 486 -45.72 29.34 -12.62
C ASN A 486 -45.56 29.62 -11.14
N GLN A 487 -46.14 28.80 -10.26
CA GLN A 487 -45.98 28.94 -8.80
C GLN A 487 -44.54 28.76 -8.38
N LEU A 488 -43.84 27.75 -8.92
CA LEU A 488 -42.42 27.52 -8.64
C LEU A 488 -41.55 28.67 -9.12
N GLU A 489 -41.82 29.17 -10.32
CA GLU A 489 -41.10 30.32 -10.89
C GLU A 489 -41.32 31.59 -10.08
N GLU A 490 -42.57 31.91 -9.68
CA GLU A 490 -42.88 33.08 -8.84
C GLU A 490 -42.17 33.03 -7.48
N LYS A 491 -42.15 31.85 -6.84
CA LYS A 491 -41.44 31.68 -5.56
C LYS A 491 -39.94 31.85 -5.70
N MET A 492 -39.36 31.28 -6.76
CA MET A 492 -37.94 31.46 -7.05
C MET A 492 -37.62 32.93 -7.35
N GLN A 493 -38.45 33.60 -8.15
CA GLN A 493 -38.28 35.02 -8.45
C GLN A 493 -38.39 35.87 -7.18
N SER A 494 -39.33 35.55 -6.28
CA SER A 494 -39.46 36.21 -4.98
C SER A 494 -38.20 36.05 -4.14
N ALA A 495 -37.64 34.83 -4.05
CA ALA A 495 -36.42 34.54 -3.32
C ALA A 495 -35.22 35.31 -3.93
N ILE A 496 -35.08 35.33 -5.25
CA ILE A 496 -34.05 36.11 -5.96
C ILE A 496 -34.13 37.58 -5.61
N LYS A 497 -35.35 38.20 -5.75
CA LYS A 497 -35.55 39.62 -5.43
C LYS A 497 -35.27 39.97 -4.01
N LYS A 498 -35.51 39.05 -3.06
CA LYS A 498 -35.25 39.27 -1.64
C LYS A 498 -33.74 39.37 -1.31
N TYR A 499 -32.90 38.61 -2.00
CA TYR A 499 -31.47 38.49 -1.70
C TYR A 499 -30.56 39.09 -2.78
N THR A 500 -31.14 39.83 -3.75
CA THR A 500 -30.34 40.52 -4.78
C THR A 500 -30.72 41.99 -4.82
N ILE A 501 -29.77 42.88 -4.82
CA ILE A 501 -29.99 44.31 -4.98
C ILE A 501 -30.58 44.56 -6.37
N PRO A 502 -31.65 45.38 -6.51
CA PRO A 502 -32.30 45.61 -7.79
C PRO A 502 -31.34 46.02 -8.92
N ALA A 503 -30.36 46.87 -8.64
CA ALA A 503 -29.35 47.31 -9.62
C ALA A 503 -28.60 46.10 -10.28
N TYR A 504 -28.29 45.07 -9.52
CA TYR A 504 -27.62 43.87 -10.04
C TYR A 504 -28.54 43.00 -10.89
N LEU A 505 -29.87 43.08 -10.69
CA LEU A 505 -30.83 42.40 -11.53
C LEU A 505 -31.08 43.14 -12.83
N GLU A 506 -30.90 44.46 -12.84
CA GLU A 506 -31.06 45.34 -14.02
C GLU A 506 -29.81 45.29 -14.91
N ASP A 507 -28.64 45.14 -14.35
CA ASP A 507 -27.39 44.96 -15.09
C ASP A 507 -26.67 43.67 -14.68
N LEU A 508 -26.79 42.65 -15.52
CA LEU A 508 -26.13 41.33 -15.34
C LEU A 508 -24.62 41.35 -15.66
N ASN A 509 -24.10 42.48 -16.17
CA ASN A 509 -22.68 42.70 -16.40
C ASN A 509 -22.01 43.52 -15.26
N ASP A 510 -22.77 43.87 -14.21
CA ASP A 510 -22.20 44.52 -13.03
C ASP A 510 -21.08 43.65 -12.45
N ASP A 511 -19.99 44.33 -12.03
CA ASP A 511 -18.79 43.71 -11.45
C ASP A 511 -19.10 42.83 -10.23
N TRP A 512 -20.21 43.01 -9.57
CA TRP A 512 -20.63 42.18 -8.45
C TRP A 512 -20.77 40.71 -8.85
N TRP A 513 -21.31 40.44 -10.05
CA TRP A 513 -21.48 39.07 -10.54
C TRP A 513 -20.17 38.31 -10.74
N ASP A 514 -19.06 39.04 -10.90
CA ASP A 514 -17.73 38.43 -11.09
C ASP A 514 -16.88 38.44 -9.81
N ASN A 515 -17.22 39.28 -8.82
CA ASN A 515 -16.43 39.54 -7.62
C ASN A 515 -17.06 39.01 -6.32
N ALA A 516 -18.38 38.84 -6.26
CA ALA A 516 -19.05 38.27 -5.09
C ALA A 516 -18.81 36.74 -4.98
N LYS A 517 -18.81 36.22 -3.77
CA LYS A 517 -18.80 34.79 -3.53
C LYS A 517 -20.21 34.21 -3.69
N LEU A 518 -20.61 33.96 -4.95
CA LEU A 518 -22.01 33.64 -5.29
C LEU A 518 -22.52 32.36 -4.64
N SER A 519 -21.65 31.39 -4.36
CA SER A 519 -22.04 30.17 -3.63
C SER A 519 -22.60 30.52 -2.25
N ASP A 520 -21.84 31.26 -1.43
CA ASP A 520 -22.17 31.54 -0.02
C ASP A 520 -23.05 32.79 0.13
N GLU A 521 -22.80 33.84 -0.67
CA GLU A 521 -23.47 35.13 -0.50
C GLU A 521 -24.83 35.20 -1.20
N TRP A 522 -25.06 34.34 -2.19
CA TRP A 522 -26.26 34.41 -3.04
C TRP A 522 -27.02 33.07 -3.09
N LEU A 523 -26.44 31.98 -3.59
CA LEU A 523 -27.12 30.71 -3.77
C LEU A 523 -27.54 30.08 -2.43
N ASP A 524 -26.66 30.11 -1.42
CA ASP A 524 -26.94 29.58 -0.08
C ASP A 524 -27.99 30.40 0.71
N LYS A 525 -28.40 31.56 0.16
CA LYS A 525 -29.52 32.34 0.70
C LYS A 525 -30.81 32.13 -0.09
N ILE A 526 -30.72 32.01 -1.39
CA ILE A 526 -31.88 31.89 -2.28
C ILE A 526 -32.56 30.53 -2.15
N PHE A 527 -31.81 29.42 -2.21
CA PHE A 527 -32.40 28.09 -2.16
C PHE A 527 -33.14 27.81 -0.85
N PRO A 528 -32.59 28.08 0.36
CA PRO A 528 -33.33 27.92 1.60
C PRO A 528 -34.63 28.74 1.62
N GLU A 529 -34.60 30.00 1.15
CA GLU A 529 -35.78 30.85 1.10
C GLU A 529 -36.81 30.32 0.14
N PHE A 530 -36.40 29.85 -1.04
CA PHE A 530 -37.30 29.25 -2.03
C PHE A 530 -38.04 28.05 -1.47
N TYR A 531 -37.35 27.11 -0.85
CA TYR A 531 -37.96 25.91 -0.23
C TYR A 531 -38.84 26.28 0.96
N LYS A 532 -38.46 27.28 1.75
CA LYS A 532 -39.26 27.82 2.85
C LYS A 532 -40.59 28.40 2.31
N GLN A 533 -40.56 29.17 1.24
CA GLN A 533 -41.78 29.75 0.63
C GLN A 533 -42.72 28.70 0.04
N LEU A 534 -42.24 27.50 -0.25
CA LEU A 534 -43.01 26.36 -0.73
C LEU A 534 -43.51 25.46 0.41
N ASP A 535 -43.10 25.72 1.63
CA ASP A 535 -43.36 24.87 2.80
C ASP A 535 -42.99 23.40 2.55
N ILE A 536 -41.78 23.18 2.03
CA ILE A 536 -41.20 21.86 1.80
C ILE A 536 -39.73 21.81 2.32
N PRO A 537 -39.23 20.62 2.70
CA PRO A 537 -37.84 20.47 3.08
C PRO A 537 -36.90 20.85 1.92
N GLN A 538 -35.78 21.51 2.25
CA GLN A 538 -34.74 21.78 1.27
C GLN A 538 -34.07 20.47 0.85
N ASP A 539 -33.90 20.25 -0.44
CA ASP A 539 -33.25 19.07 -1.03
C ASP A 539 -32.22 19.38 -2.11
N PHE A 540 -31.87 20.68 -2.24
CA PHE A 540 -30.84 21.18 -3.14
C PHE A 540 -29.87 22.08 -2.36
N TYR A 541 -28.60 21.67 -2.31
CA TYR A 541 -27.57 22.27 -1.45
C TYR A 541 -26.34 22.63 -2.28
N LYS A 542 -25.36 23.29 -1.68
CA LYS A 542 -24.11 23.68 -2.34
C LYS A 542 -23.44 22.55 -3.12
N ARG A 543 -23.44 21.33 -2.58
CA ARG A 543 -22.93 20.12 -3.26
C ARG A 543 -23.65 19.77 -4.59
N ASP A 544 -24.84 20.34 -4.81
CA ASP A 544 -25.70 20.05 -5.98
C ASP A 544 -25.65 21.14 -7.04
N TYR A 545 -25.02 22.31 -6.78
CA TYR A 545 -25.02 23.48 -7.66
C TYR A 545 -24.46 23.18 -9.04
N TYR A 546 -23.53 22.23 -9.18
CA TYR A 546 -23.02 21.79 -10.48
C TYR A 546 -24.13 21.31 -11.45
N GLN A 547 -25.30 20.87 -10.94
CA GLN A 547 -26.41 20.42 -11.76
C GLN A 547 -27.03 21.59 -12.58
N LEU A 548 -26.92 22.81 -12.08
CA LEU A 548 -27.42 24.01 -12.78
C LEU A 548 -26.70 24.22 -14.12
N ILE A 549 -25.44 23.80 -14.24
CA ILE A 549 -24.66 23.93 -15.48
C ILE A 549 -25.33 23.21 -16.64
N SER A 550 -26.05 22.13 -16.38
CA SER A 550 -26.78 21.38 -17.39
C SER A 550 -27.92 22.21 -18.08
N LEU A 551 -28.37 23.26 -17.40
CA LEU A 551 -29.45 24.16 -17.85
C LEU A 551 -28.95 25.37 -18.66
N LEU A 552 -27.63 25.61 -18.71
CA LEU A 552 -27.04 26.66 -19.52
C LEU A 552 -27.22 26.36 -21.01
N ASP A 553 -27.32 27.40 -21.80
CA ASP A 553 -27.10 27.27 -23.24
C ASP A 553 -25.57 27.26 -23.50
N LYS A 554 -25.16 26.56 -24.56
CA LYS A 554 -23.72 26.40 -24.84
C LYS A 554 -23.02 27.75 -25.07
N ASP A 555 -23.71 28.66 -25.69
CA ASP A 555 -23.20 29.98 -26.04
C ASP A 555 -23.10 30.93 -24.82
N ASP A 556 -23.77 30.60 -23.71
CA ASP A 556 -23.70 31.35 -22.47
C ASP A 556 -22.44 30.98 -21.63
N ILE A 557 -21.68 29.95 -22.01
CA ILE A 557 -20.49 29.52 -21.29
C ILE A 557 -19.30 30.38 -21.73
N PRO A 558 -18.68 31.15 -20.82
CA PRO A 558 -17.54 31.99 -21.16
C PRO A 558 -16.35 31.20 -21.72
N GLY A 559 -15.63 31.75 -22.70
CA GLY A 559 -14.51 31.13 -23.37
C GLY A 559 -13.38 30.70 -22.42
N GLU A 560 -13.22 31.38 -21.29
CA GLU A 560 -12.23 30.99 -20.26
C GLU A 560 -12.45 29.56 -19.75
N VAL A 561 -13.70 29.10 -19.66
CA VAL A 561 -13.98 27.71 -19.23
C VAL A 561 -13.37 26.73 -20.24
N SER A 562 -13.52 26.98 -21.55
CA SER A 562 -12.88 26.15 -22.59
C SER A 562 -11.36 26.21 -22.50
N GLU A 563 -10.77 27.40 -22.30
CA GLU A 563 -9.31 27.55 -22.12
C GLU A 563 -8.77 26.72 -20.95
N LYS A 564 -9.50 26.67 -19.82
CA LYS A 564 -9.10 25.85 -18.67
C LYS A 564 -9.26 24.34 -18.95
N LEU A 565 -10.34 23.95 -19.63
CA LEU A 565 -10.55 22.57 -20.05
C LEU A 565 -9.48 22.10 -21.05
N ASP A 566 -9.07 22.96 -21.99
CA ASP A 566 -7.94 22.69 -22.90
C ASP A 566 -6.64 22.47 -22.14
N ALA A 567 -6.35 23.33 -21.15
CA ALA A 567 -5.14 23.22 -20.33
C ALA A 567 -5.13 21.92 -19.51
N ILE A 568 -6.29 21.46 -19.02
CA ILE A 568 -6.43 20.18 -18.34
C ILE A 568 -6.22 19.04 -19.34
N TYR A 569 -6.83 19.14 -20.54
CA TYR A 569 -6.70 18.12 -21.58
C TYR A 569 -5.25 17.87 -21.98
N ASP A 570 -4.44 18.93 -22.15
CA ASP A 570 -3.03 18.84 -22.49
C ASP A 570 -2.20 18.06 -21.47
N VAL A 571 -2.57 18.15 -20.19
CA VAL A 571 -1.91 17.41 -19.12
C VAL A 571 -2.38 15.96 -19.08
N LEU A 572 -3.67 15.71 -19.26
CA LEU A 572 -4.27 14.37 -19.15
C LEU A 572 -4.02 13.49 -20.38
N LYS A 573 -3.93 14.09 -21.59
CA LYS A 573 -3.70 13.36 -22.86
C LYS A 573 -2.29 12.82 -23.00
N ALA A 574 -1.35 13.29 -22.22
CA ALA A 574 0.09 13.08 -22.42
C ALA A 574 0.59 11.67 -22.03
N PHE A 575 -0.30 10.68 -21.87
CA PHE A 575 0.01 9.27 -21.63
C PHE A 575 -0.85 8.32 -22.43
#